data_102728506dca1d8b8d2d95834a757c7d
#
_entry.id   102728506dca1d8b8d2d95834a757c7d
#
_cell.length_a   1.000
_cell.length_b   1.000
_cell.length_c   1.000
_cell.angle_alpha   90.00
_cell.angle_beta   90.00
_cell.angle_gamma   90.00
#
_symmetry.space_group_name_H-M   'P 1'
#
loop_
_entity.id
_entity.type
_entity.pdbx_description
1 polymer ?
#
loop_
_entity_poly.entity_id
_entity_poly.type
_entity_poly.pdbx_seq_one_letter_code
_entity_poly.pdbx_strand_id
1 'polypeptide(L)'
;MAEETLWSGTSSQLKNFWAFVLCILIIPIPWAIYRWLVVKTTTYRLTTERLLTERGILNKTTDTLELYRVRDQQATAPFVQRIFGLQTIQLLTGDTSTPVIVLDFIPTSLGLPDKFRTQVEECRQRKRVRTVDLEDDTPGDGQADFN
;
A
#
# COMPACT_ATOMS: atom_id res chain seq x y z
N MET A 1 -55.87 -44.19 35.65
CA MET A 1 -54.82 -44.80 34.80
C MET A 1 -53.71 -43.74 34.65
N ALA A 2 -52.56 -44.02 35.17
CA ALA A 2 -51.41 -43.13 35.01
C ALA A 2 -50.80 -43.40 33.62
N GLU A 3 -50.69 -42.35 32.78
CA GLU A 3 -49.93 -42.43 31.53
C GLU A 3 -48.45 -42.48 31.86
N GLU A 4 -47.83 -43.61 31.59
CA GLU A 4 -46.38 -43.75 31.67
C GLU A 4 -45.76 -43.19 30.36
N THR A 5 -44.94 -42.14 30.52
CA THR A 5 -44.13 -41.60 29.42
C THR A 5 -43.05 -42.64 29.06
N LEU A 6 -43.23 -43.39 28.03
CA LEU A 6 -42.30 -44.45 27.62
C LEU A 6 -41.02 -43.95 26.97
N TRP A 7 -40.97 -42.65 26.55
CA TRP A 7 -39.78 -42.04 26.01
C TRP A 7 -39.86 -40.52 26.02
N SER A 8 -38.87 -39.86 26.59
CA SER A 8 -38.64 -38.43 26.44
C SER A 8 -37.20 -38.20 26.02
N GLY A 9 -37.04 -37.95 24.75
CA GLY A 9 -35.73 -37.67 24.16
C GLY A 9 -35.65 -36.25 23.60
N THR A 10 -34.65 -35.50 24.02
CA THR A 10 -34.35 -34.20 23.45
C THR A 10 -33.62 -34.40 22.11
N SER A 11 -34.05 -33.69 21.08
CA SER A 11 -33.39 -33.73 19.78
C SER A 11 -31.92 -33.33 19.92
N SER A 12 -31.02 -34.17 19.38
CA SER A 12 -29.58 -33.97 19.48
C SER A 12 -29.18 -32.67 18.83
N GLN A 13 -28.37 -31.85 19.54
CA GLN A 13 -27.77 -30.62 19.04
C GLN A 13 -26.84 -30.86 17.82
N LEU A 14 -26.51 -32.11 17.52
CA LEU A 14 -25.75 -32.46 16.31
C LEU A 14 -26.44 -31.99 15.01
N LYS A 15 -27.77 -31.83 15.02
CA LYS A 15 -28.49 -31.30 13.85
C LYS A 15 -28.12 -29.84 13.56
N ASN A 16 -27.79 -29.09 14.59
CA ASN A 16 -27.33 -27.68 14.43
C ASN A 16 -25.86 -27.57 14.18
N PHE A 17 -25.07 -28.63 14.41
CA PHE A 17 -23.63 -28.62 14.18
C PHE A 17 -23.27 -28.21 12.74
N TRP A 18 -23.95 -28.77 11.78
CA TRP A 18 -23.78 -28.42 10.36
C TRP A 18 -24.17 -26.98 10.05
N ALA A 19 -25.17 -26.43 10.71
CA ALA A 19 -25.53 -25.03 10.59
C ALA A 19 -24.45 -24.12 11.14
N PHE A 20 -23.83 -24.46 12.29
CA PHE A 20 -22.71 -23.72 12.86
C PHE A 20 -21.46 -23.80 11.98
N VAL A 21 -21.13 -24.98 11.45
CA VAL A 21 -20.02 -25.15 10.51
C VAL A 21 -20.26 -24.34 9.25
N LEU A 22 -21.49 -24.35 8.73
CA LEU A 22 -21.86 -23.56 7.54
C LEU A 22 -21.77 -22.05 7.82
N CYS A 23 -22.21 -21.58 9.00
CA CYS A 23 -22.08 -20.18 9.38
C CYS A 23 -20.62 -19.75 9.53
N ILE A 24 -19.77 -20.59 10.14
CA ILE A 24 -18.34 -20.31 10.27
C ILE A 24 -17.65 -20.26 8.91
N LEU A 25 -18.12 -21.07 7.94
CA LEU A 25 -17.55 -21.11 6.59
C LEU A 25 -18.06 -19.98 5.70
N ILE A 26 -19.34 -19.61 5.82
CA ILE A 26 -19.99 -18.60 4.95
C ILE A 26 -19.56 -17.18 5.33
N ILE A 27 -19.40 -16.87 6.63
CA ILE A 27 -19.05 -15.52 7.08
C ILE A 27 -17.67 -15.06 6.58
N PRO A 28 -16.59 -15.87 6.64
CA PRO A 28 -15.27 -15.44 6.16
C PRO A 28 -15.15 -15.42 4.62
N ILE A 29 -15.99 -16.12 3.88
CA ILE A 29 -15.91 -16.17 2.41
C ILE A 29 -16.11 -14.79 1.76
N PRO A 30 -17.21 -14.03 2.01
CA PRO A 30 -17.37 -12.70 1.42
C PRO A 30 -16.31 -11.73 1.89
N TRP A 31 -15.82 -11.86 3.13
CA TRP A 31 -14.71 -11.06 3.64
C TRP A 31 -13.39 -11.39 2.93
N ALA A 32 -13.10 -12.67 2.69
CA ALA A 32 -11.91 -13.10 1.95
C ALA A 32 -11.96 -12.66 0.49
N ILE A 33 -13.14 -12.75 -0.16
CA ILE A 33 -13.36 -12.26 -1.53
C ILE A 33 -13.14 -10.74 -1.59
N TYR A 34 -13.69 -9.99 -0.63
CA TYR A 34 -13.48 -8.55 -0.54
C TYR A 34 -11.99 -8.20 -0.40
N ARG A 35 -11.26 -8.86 0.51
CA ARG A 35 -9.81 -8.67 0.70
C ARG A 35 -9.02 -9.00 -0.56
N TRP A 36 -9.36 -10.11 -1.22
CA TRP A 36 -8.73 -10.50 -2.47
C TRP A 36 -8.96 -9.45 -3.58
N LEU A 37 -10.19 -8.95 -3.66
CA LEU A 37 -10.56 -7.94 -4.65
C LEU A 37 -9.84 -6.61 -4.40
N VAL A 38 -9.71 -6.18 -3.14
CA VAL A 38 -8.94 -4.97 -2.76
C VAL A 38 -7.48 -5.09 -3.19
N VAL A 39 -6.85 -6.22 -2.93
CA VAL A 39 -5.46 -6.46 -3.33
C VAL A 39 -5.31 -6.45 -4.85
N LYS A 40 -6.24 -7.09 -5.56
CA LYS A 40 -6.21 -7.16 -7.03
C LYS A 40 -6.43 -5.81 -7.71
N THR A 41 -7.20 -4.91 -7.10
CA THR A 41 -7.51 -3.58 -7.66
C THR A 41 -6.51 -2.50 -7.25
N THR A 42 -5.55 -2.82 -6.41
CA THR A 42 -4.47 -1.88 -6.07
C THR A 42 -3.36 -1.98 -7.11
N THR A 43 -3.13 -0.91 -7.84
CA THR A 43 -2.11 -0.84 -8.88
C THR A 43 -1.08 0.23 -8.54
N TYR A 44 0.19 -0.14 -8.66
CA TYR A 44 1.31 0.78 -8.48
C TYR A 44 1.99 1.04 -9.82
N ARG A 45 2.20 2.31 -10.16
CA ARG A 45 2.93 2.72 -11.35
C ARG A 45 4.08 3.63 -10.96
N LEU A 46 5.29 3.13 -11.17
CA LEU A 46 6.50 3.93 -10.99
C LEU A 46 6.85 4.59 -12.33
N THR A 47 6.88 5.91 -12.34
CA THR A 47 7.40 6.71 -13.45
C THR A 47 8.75 7.31 -13.06
N THR A 48 9.41 8.00 -13.98
CA THR A 48 10.71 8.62 -13.73
C THR A 48 10.67 9.74 -12.68
N GLU A 49 9.49 10.31 -12.40
CA GLU A 49 9.35 11.46 -11.48
C GLU A 49 8.34 11.22 -10.36
N ARG A 50 7.40 10.29 -10.56
CA ARG A 50 6.26 10.09 -9.68
C ARG A 50 5.96 8.63 -9.46
N LEU A 51 5.45 8.31 -8.27
CA LEU A 51 4.80 7.04 -7.95
C LEU A 51 3.30 7.29 -7.90
N LEU A 52 2.55 6.63 -8.79
CA LEU A 52 1.10 6.64 -8.77
C LEU A 52 0.60 5.37 -8.09
N THR A 53 -0.29 5.54 -7.13
CA THR A 53 -0.95 4.44 -6.44
C THR A 53 -2.45 4.56 -6.68
N GLU A 54 -3.00 3.64 -7.45
CA GLU A 54 -4.43 3.55 -7.71
C GLU A 54 -5.04 2.51 -6.77
N ARG A 55 -6.05 2.90 -6.01
CA ARG A 55 -6.77 2.04 -5.06
C ARG A 55 -8.27 2.18 -5.25
N GLY A 56 -8.98 1.11 -4.99
CA GLY A 56 -10.44 1.09 -4.91
C GLY A 56 -11.11 0.17 -5.91
N ILE A 57 -12.27 -0.34 -5.52
CA ILE A 57 -13.08 -1.28 -6.30
C ILE A 57 -14.15 -0.50 -7.07
N LEU A 58 -14.98 0.24 -6.37
CA LEU A 58 -16.08 1.05 -6.92
C LEU A 58 -15.68 2.51 -7.06
N ASN A 59 -14.97 3.03 -6.07
CA ASN A 59 -14.47 4.39 -6.07
C ASN A 59 -12.95 4.34 -6.20
N LYS A 60 -12.41 4.81 -7.33
CA LYS A 60 -10.97 4.81 -7.58
C LYS A 60 -10.36 6.08 -7.02
N THR A 61 -9.38 5.91 -6.15
CA THR A 61 -8.55 7.00 -5.65
C THR A 61 -7.14 6.82 -6.21
N THR A 62 -6.60 7.89 -6.76
CA THR A 62 -5.24 7.92 -7.27
C THR A 62 -4.40 8.84 -6.40
N ASP A 63 -3.48 8.25 -5.68
CA ASP A 63 -2.48 8.98 -4.90
C ASP A 63 -1.22 9.16 -5.74
N THR A 64 -0.73 10.36 -5.83
CA THR A 64 0.50 10.69 -6.56
C THR A 64 1.57 11.16 -5.60
N LEU A 65 2.68 10.43 -5.54
CA LEU A 65 3.86 10.81 -4.79
C LEU A 65 4.98 11.26 -5.74
N GLU A 66 5.48 12.45 -5.55
CA GLU A 66 6.67 12.93 -6.25
C GLU A 66 7.94 12.33 -5.61
N LEU A 67 8.76 11.65 -6.41
CA LEU A 67 9.92 10.88 -5.91
C LEU A 67 10.97 11.73 -5.19
N TYR A 68 11.13 13.00 -5.53
CA TYR A 68 12.08 13.87 -4.84
C TYR A 68 11.72 14.14 -3.36
N ARG A 69 10.43 13.93 -2.98
CA ARG A 69 9.97 14.07 -1.59
C ARG A 69 10.28 12.86 -0.71
N VAL A 70 10.65 11.74 -1.30
CA VAL A 70 11.05 10.54 -0.56
C VAL A 70 12.34 10.82 0.18
N ARG A 71 12.32 10.68 1.49
CA ARG A 71 13.49 10.88 2.37
C ARG A 71 14.27 9.60 2.58
N ASP A 72 13.54 8.51 2.82
CA ASP A 72 14.12 7.20 3.12
C ASP A 72 13.22 6.10 2.59
N GLN A 73 13.80 4.93 2.39
CA GLN A 73 13.07 3.73 1.99
C GLN A 73 13.52 2.52 2.83
N GLN A 74 12.58 1.70 3.20
CA GLN A 74 12.81 0.46 3.91
C GLN A 74 12.11 -0.69 3.20
N ALA A 75 12.84 -1.74 2.88
CA ALA A 75 12.27 -2.98 2.36
C ALA A 75 12.31 -4.05 3.45
N THR A 76 11.17 -4.65 3.73
CA THR A 76 11.02 -5.70 4.74
C THR A 76 10.32 -6.89 4.12
N ALA A 77 10.82 -8.08 4.35
CA ALA A 77 10.21 -9.33 3.91
C ALA A 77 9.92 -10.21 5.13
N PRO A 78 8.72 -10.13 5.73
CA PRO A 78 8.30 -11.05 6.77
C PRO A 78 8.37 -12.50 6.30
N PHE A 79 8.52 -13.43 7.24
CA PHE A 79 8.72 -14.86 6.94
C PHE A 79 7.70 -15.41 5.92
N VAL A 80 6.43 -15.09 6.09
CA VAL A 80 5.36 -15.54 5.17
C VAL A 80 5.55 -14.96 3.77
N GLN A 81 5.82 -13.66 3.65
CA GLN A 81 6.07 -13.02 2.35
C GLN A 81 7.32 -13.56 1.67
N ARG A 82 8.36 -13.88 2.46
CA ARG A 82 9.62 -14.42 1.99
C ARG A 82 9.47 -15.80 1.35
N ILE A 83 8.59 -16.66 1.89
CA ILE A 83 8.28 -17.97 1.30
C ILE A 83 7.68 -17.81 -0.11
N PHE A 84 6.83 -16.79 -0.31
CA PHE A 84 6.20 -16.50 -1.60
C PHE A 84 7.03 -15.59 -2.50
N GLY A 85 8.26 -15.23 -2.11
CA GLY A 85 9.10 -14.30 -2.88
C GLY A 85 8.57 -12.88 -2.94
N LEU A 86 7.86 -12.45 -1.89
CA LEU A 86 7.26 -11.13 -1.77
C LEU A 86 7.96 -10.29 -0.71
N GLN A 87 7.79 -8.98 -0.79
CA GLN A 87 8.32 -8.02 0.18
C GLN A 87 7.37 -6.83 0.32
N THR A 88 7.52 -6.10 1.41
CA THR A 88 6.84 -4.83 1.67
C THR A 88 7.86 -3.71 1.61
N ILE A 89 7.58 -2.67 0.84
CA ILE A 89 8.43 -1.49 0.70
C ILE A 89 7.74 -0.33 1.38
N GLN A 90 8.42 0.32 2.31
CA GLN A 90 7.95 1.54 2.97
C GLN A 90 8.77 2.71 2.47
N LEU A 91 8.09 3.75 2.03
CA LEU A 91 8.68 5.01 1.59
C LEU A 91 8.34 6.09 2.62
N LEU A 92 9.36 6.64 3.27
CA LEU A 92 9.21 7.79 4.16
C LEU A 92 9.31 9.06 3.34
N THR A 93 8.29 9.90 3.46
CA THR A 93 8.21 11.15 2.70
C THR A 93 8.37 12.37 3.62
N GLY A 94 8.73 13.49 3.04
CA GLY A 94 8.71 14.79 3.73
C GLY A 94 7.34 15.45 3.74
N ASP A 95 6.31 14.78 3.24
CA ASP A 95 4.96 15.33 3.19
C ASP A 95 4.22 15.10 4.52
N THR A 96 3.60 16.16 5.05
CA THR A 96 2.82 16.09 6.28
C THR A 96 1.51 15.32 6.12
N SER A 97 0.96 15.29 4.91
CA SER A 97 -0.31 14.61 4.61
C SER A 97 -0.15 13.10 4.51
N THR A 98 0.95 12.64 3.92
CA THR A 98 1.26 11.22 3.74
C THR A 98 2.71 10.93 4.10
N PRO A 99 3.04 10.89 5.40
CA PRO A 99 4.43 10.74 5.86
C PRO A 99 5.04 9.38 5.50
N VAL A 100 4.21 8.35 5.37
CA VAL A 100 4.65 6.99 5.03
C VAL A 100 3.73 6.39 3.97
N ILE A 101 4.34 5.88 2.91
CA ILE A 101 3.63 5.10 1.88
C ILE A 101 4.11 3.67 1.95
N VAL A 102 3.17 2.72 2.02
CA VAL A 102 3.45 1.30 2.13
C VAL A 102 2.99 0.59 0.86
N LEU A 103 3.92 -0.12 0.22
CA LEU A 103 3.67 -0.99 -0.92
C LEU A 103 3.79 -2.44 -0.45
N ASP A 104 2.65 -3.09 -0.25
CA ASP A 104 2.59 -4.46 0.26
C ASP A 104 2.62 -5.49 -0.87
N PHE A 105 3.14 -6.68 -0.55
CA PHE A 105 3.13 -7.86 -1.42
C PHE A 105 3.78 -7.64 -2.80
N ILE A 106 4.88 -6.90 -2.83
CA ILE A 106 5.64 -6.65 -4.06
C ILE A 106 6.58 -7.83 -4.33
N PRO A 107 6.60 -8.39 -5.55
CA PRO A 107 7.56 -9.44 -5.90
C PRO A 107 9.01 -8.97 -5.76
N THR A 108 9.82 -9.75 -5.05
CA THR A 108 11.23 -9.44 -4.83
C THR A 108 12.02 -9.45 -6.14
N SER A 109 11.59 -10.29 -7.10
CA SER A 109 12.21 -10.41 -8.43
C SER A 109 12.22 -9.13 -9.25
N LEU A 110 11.37 -8.17 -8.95
CA LEU A 110 11.28 -6.89 -9.66
C LEU A 110 12.42 -5.92 -9.32
N GLY A 111 13.15 -6.15 -8.22
CA GLY A 111 14.24 -5.28 -7.75
C GLY A 111 13.78 -3.82 -7.55
N LEU A 112 12.53 -3.63 -7.13
CA LEU A 112 11.94 -2.29 -6.97
C LEU A 112 12.66 -1.40 -5.96
N PRO A 113 13.19 -1.89 -4.82
CA PRO A 113 13.93 -1.04 -3.89
C PRO A 113 15.11 -0.34 -4.54
N ASP A 114 15.88 -1.06 -5.36
CA ASP A 114 17.03 -0.49 -6.07
C ASP A 114 16.59 0.50 -7.15
N LYS A 115 15.52 0.18 -7.87
CA LYS A 115 14.93 1.09 -8.86
C LYS A 115 14.41 2.37 -8.22
N PHE A 116 13.73 2.29 -7.08
CA PHE A 116 13.29 3.46 -6.32
C PHE A 116 14.46 4.32 -5.89
N ARG A 117 15.50 3.70 -5.35
CA ARG A 117 16.70 4.41 -4.91
C ARG A 117 17.34 5.20 -6.06
N THR A 118 17.53 4.54 -7.19
CA THR A 118 18.12 5.17 -8.38
C THR A 118 17.25 6.33 -8.87
N GLN A 119 15.93 6.12 -9.02
CA GLN A 119 15.03 7.14 -9.52
C GLN A 119 14.88 8.33 -8.56
N VAL A 120 14.85 8.08 -7.25
CA VAL A 120 14.83 9.14 -6.24
C VAL A 120 16.08 10.00 -6.32
N GLU A 121 17.25 9.38 -6.46
CA GLU A 121 18.52 10.11 -6.58
C GLU A 121 18.59 10.94 -7.86
N GLU A 122 18.21 10.37 -9.00
CA GLU A 122 18.14 11.08 -10.28
C GLU A 122 17.15 12.26 -10.23
N CYS A 123 15.98 12.10 -9.59
CA CYS A 123 15.03 13.18 -9.42
C CYS A 123 15.57 14.32 -8.56
N ARG A 124 16.30 13.98 -7.49
CA ARG A 124 16.92 14.97 -6.62
C ARG A 124 18.01 15.75 -7.36
N GLN A 125 18.84 15.07 -8.13
CA GLN A 125 19.89 15.69 -8.93
C GLN A 125 19.31 16.64 -9.97
N ARG A 126 18.31 16.21 -10.71
CA ARG A 126 17.63 17.05 -11.71
C ARG A 126 17.02 18.33 -11.11
N LYS A 127 16.37 18.21 -9.94
CA LYS A 127 15.82 19.38 -9.25
C LYS A 127 16.90 20.32 -8.74
N ARG A 128 18.00 19.78 -8.25
CA ARG A 128 19.14 20.60 -7.76
C ARG A 128 19.77 21.43 -8.85
N VAL A 129 20.02 20.83 -10.01
CA VAL A 129 20.55 21.51 -11.19
C VAL A 129 19.61 22.64 -11.62
N ARG A 130 18.32 22.39 -11.72
CA ARG A 130 17.32 23.36 -12.12
C ARG A 130 17.20 24.56 -11.18
N THR A 131 17.45 24.37 -9.90
CA THR A 131 17.43 25.47 -8.90
C THR A 131 18.66 26.35 -9.07
N VAL A 132 19.82 25.78 -9.35
CA VAL A 132 21.07 26.52 -9.59
C VAL A 132 20.97 27.35 -10.85
N ASP A 133 20.42 26.81 -11.93
CA ASP A 133 20.23 27.55 -13.20
C ASP A 133 19.30 28.77 -13.06
N LEU A 134 18.32 28.69 -12.15
CA LEU A 134 17.41 29.82 -11.88
C LEU A 134 18.02 30.91 -11.00
N GLU A 135 19.03 30.58 -10.19
CA GLU A 135 19.76 31.56 -9.39
C GLU A 135 20.78 32.35 -10.20
N ASP A 136 21.35 31.73 -11.25
CA ASP A 136 22.31 32.39 -12.14
C ASP A 136 21.65 33.38 -13.12
N ASP A 137 20.35 33.20 -13.41
CA ASP A 137 19.58 34.08 -14.32
C ASP A 137 18.96 35.30 -13.63
N THR A 138 19.21 35.53 -12.35
CA THR A 138 18.78 36.78 -11.68
C THR A 138 19.73 37.89 -12.11
N PRO A 139 19.30 38.88 -12.91
CA PRO A 139 20.15 40.03 -13.25
C PRO A 139 20.51 40.75 -11.97
N GLY A 140 21.82 40.83 -11.67
CA GLY A 140 22.29 41.55 -10.55
C GLY A 140 21.75 42.98 -10.58
N ASP A 141 20.97 43.35 -9.58
CA ASP A 141 20.50 44.68 -9.37
C ASP A 141 21.74 45.61 -9.28
N GLY A 142 21.85 46.38 -10.35
CA GLY A 142 22.90 47.38 -10.45
C GLY A 142 22.86 48.27 -9.22
N GLN A 143 23.97 48.31 -8.51
CA GLN A 143 24.25 49.30 -7.49
C GLN A 143 23.91 50.69 -8.06
N ALA A 144 22.87 51.31 -7.55
CA ALA A 144 22.63 52.74 -7.73
C ALA A 144 23.65 53.45 -6.81
N ASP A 145 24.74 53.90 -7.40
CA ASP A 145 25.63 54.87 -6.78
C ASP A 145 24.87 56.17 -6.57
N PHE A 146 24.53 56.47 -5.35
CA PHE A 146 24.15 57.81 -4.94
C PHE A 146 25.42 58.59 -4.61
N ASN A 147 25.74 59.51 -5.48
CA ASN A 147 26.68 60.58 -5.25
C ASN A 147 25.90 61.86 -4.94
#